data_e184ca5e4c19ae33a70e127ad1ca00e8
#
_entry.id   e184ca5e4c19ae33a70e127ad1ca00e8
#
_cell.length_a   1.000
_cell.length_b   1.000
_cell.length_c   1.000
_cell.angle_alpha   90.00
_cell.angle_beta   90.00
_cell.angle_gamma   90.00
#
_symmetry.space_group_name_H-M   'P 1'
#
loop_
_entity.id
_entity.type
_entity.pdbx_description
1 polymer ?
#
loop_
_entity_poly.entity_id
_entity_poly.type
_entity_poly.pdbx_seq_one_letter_code
_entity_poly.pdbx_strand_id
1 'polypeptide(L)'
;ADTICDLEVTEPIHATPIDPPTMSITISVNSSPLAGTEGKKLTSTQIKDRLITEAQNNVGITFSQNANVDSFVISGRGELMLEILLTQMRREGFEMTVSPPKVLYQQDENGNKLEPIEEITVDLDEEFSSKIIDSMNRRKGKLLDLKDTGKDKKRLIFHAPTRGLMGYTSRFLTLTKGTGVINRIFHGFGKFEGEMDGRKNGALIS
;
A
#
# COMPACT_ATOMS: atom_id res chain seq x y z
N ALA A 1 16.57 -3.01 -11.92
CA ALA A 1 16.64 -2.49 -13.29
C ALA A 1 17.81 -3.17 -13.99
N ASP A 2 17.57 -3.67 -15.18
CA ASP A 2 18.59 -4.35 -15.99
C ASP A 2 19.19 -3.36 -16.98
N THR A 3 20.48 -3.49 -17.28
CA THR A 3 21.16 -2.69 -18.30
C THR A 3 21.20 -3.50 -19.59
N ILE A 4 20.65 -2.96 -20.68
CA ILE A 4 20.75 -3.53 -22.01
C ILE A 4 21.92 -2.83 -22.71
N CYS A 5 22.96 -3.57 -23.04
CA CYS A 5 24.20 -3.03 -23.62
C CYS A 5 24.85 -4.03 -24.59
N ASP A 6 25.92 -3.59 -25.31
CA ASP A 6 26.73 -4.45 -26.12
C ASP A 6 27.53 -5.42 -25.24
N LEU A 7 27.96 -6.55 -25.83
CA LEU A 7 28.72 -7.61 -25.14
C LEU A 7 30.08 -7.14 -24.60
N GLU A 8 30.62 -6.04 -25.11
CA GLU A 8 31.87 -5.44 -24.64
C GLU A 8 31.72 -4.62 -23.36
N VAL A 9 30.48 -4.25 -22.97
CA VAL A 9 30.19 -3.43 -21.76
C VAL A 9 30.02 -4.36 -20.56
N THR A 10 30.94 -4.27 -19.61
CA THR A 10 30.96 -5.13 -18.43
C THR A 10 30.37 -4.46 -17.17
N GLU A 11 30.18 -3.15 -17.20
CA GLU A 11 29.66 -2.39 -16.05
C GLU A 11 28.21 -1.95 -16.27
N PRO A 12 27.31 -2.22 -15.30
CA PRO A 12 25.93 -1.76 -15.41
C PRO A 12 25.83 -0.25 -15.18
N ILE A 13 24.81 0.37 -15.78
CA ILE A 13 24.48 1.77 -15.49
C ILE A 13 23.91 1.84 -14.07
N HIS A 14 24.43 2.77 -13.25
CA HIS A 14 23.88 3.03 -11.93
C HIS A 14 22.44 3.55 -12.04
N ALA A 15 21.49 2.72 -11.63
CA ALA A 15 20.07 3.10 -11.54
C ALA A 15 19.75 3.55 -10.12
N THR A 16 18.84 4.52 -9.99
CA THR A 16 18.28 4.88 -8.68
C THR A 16 17.55 3.67 -8.11
N PRO A 17 17.83 3.29 -6.84
CA PRO A 17 17.12 2.19 -6.19
C PRO A 17 15.61 2.44 -6.19
N ILE A 18 14.86 1.39 -6.45
CA ILE A 18 13.41 1.42 -6.38
C ILE A 18 12.99 1.18 -4.93
N ASP A 19 12.03 1.97 -4.42
CA ASP A 19 11.51 1.78 -3.08
C ASP A 19 11.01 0.35 -2.86
N PRO A 20 11.29 -0.26 -1.70
CA PRO A 20 10.84 -1.61 -1.37
C PRO A 20 9.31 -1.68 -1.26
N PRO A 21 8.71 -2.86 -1.41
CA PRO A 21 7.29 -3.04 -1.16
C PRO A 21 6.96 -2.77 0.31
N THR A 22 5.86 -2.08 0.55
CA THR A 22 5.40 -1.71 1.90
C THR A 22 4.20 -2.51 2.37
N MET A 23 3.47 -3.14 1.45
CA MET A 23 2.30 -3.93 1.76
C MET A 23 2.14 -5.15 0.85
N SER A 24 1.35 -6.10 1.31
CA SER A 24 1.07 -7.34 0.59
C SER A 24 -0.40 -7.72 0.68
N ILE A 25 -0.86 -8.46 -0.33
CA ILE A 25 -2.14 -9.17 -0.35
C ILE A 25 -1.88 -10.65 -0.63
N THR A 26 -2.78 -11.50 -0.16
CA THR A 26 -2.80 -12.91 -0.53
C THR A 26 -3.92 -13.14 -1.53
N ILE A 27 -3.59 -13.75 -2.66
CA ILE A 27 -4.53 -14.13 -3.71
C ILE A 27 -4.64 -15.65 -3.70
N SER A 28 -5.87 -16.17 -3.73
CA SER A 28 -6.14 -17.60 -3.76
C SER A 28 -7.30 -17.92 -4.70
N VAL A 29 -7.44 -19.18 -5.02
CA VAL A 29 -8.58 -19.68 -5.80
C VAL A 29 -9.88 -19.36 -5.06
N ASN A 30 -10.92 -18.97 -5.81
CA ASN A 30 -12.25 -18.78 -5.24
C ASN A 30 -12.88 -20.12 -4.90
N SER A 31 -13.05 -20.39 -3.61
CA SER A 31 -13.69 -21.59 -3.07
C SER A 31 -15.19 -21.42 -2.75
N SER A 32 -15.76 -20.26 -3.13
CA SER A 32 -17.19 -19.98 -2.93
C SER A 32 -18.07 -20.93 -3.75
N PRO A 33 -19.27 -21.30 -3.27
CA PRO A 33 -20.27 -22.03 -4.08
C PRO A 33 -20.69 -21.33 -5.37
N LEU A 34 -20.43 -20.01 -5.48
CA LEU A 34 -20.71 -19.19 -6.67
C LEU A 34 -19.50 -19.04 -7.59
N ALA A 35 -18.42 -19.80 -7.36
CA ALA A 35 -17.23 -19.75 -8.21
C ALA A 35 -17.58 -20.11 -9.66
N GLY A 36 -17.07 -19.32 -10.61
CA GLY A 36 -17.30 -19.49 -12.05
C GLY A 36 -18.51 -18.74 -12.61
N THR A 37 -19.20 -17.94 -11.79
CA THR A 37 -20.32 -17.12 -12.26
C THR A 37 -19.87 -15.82 -12.93
N GLU A 38 -18.77 -15.22 -12.47
CA GLU A 38 -18.27 -13.92 -12.92
C GLU A 38 -17.07 -14.04 -13.87
N GLY A 39 -16.22 -15.06 -13.68
CA GLY A 39 -15.01 -15.28 -14.45
C GLY A 39 -14.84 -16.72 -14.92
N LYS A 40 -14.07 -16.89 -16.01
CA LYS A 40 -13.76 -18.22 -16.57
C LYS A 40 -12.37 -18.75 -16.17
N LYS A 41 -11.50 -17.88 -15.65
CA LYS A 41 -10.13 -18.22 -15.24
C LYS A 41 -10.09 -18.43 -13.74
N LEU A 42 -10.23 -19.68 -13.30
CA LEU A 42 -10.47 -20.07 -11.91
C LEU A 42 -9.32 -20.90 -11.31
N THR A 43 -8.42 -21.43 -12.16
CA THR A 43 -7.43 -22.39 -11.70
C THR A 43 -6.24 -21.71 -11.04
N SER A 44 -5.67 -22.37 -10.03
CA SER A 44 -4.46 -21.94 -9.33
C SER A 44 -3.30 -21.68 -10.30
N THR A 45 -3.11 -22.55 -11.30
CA THR A 45 -2.05 -22.40 -12.31
C THR A 45 -2.24 -21.13 -13.14
N GLN A 46 -3.46 -20.86 -13.63
CA GLN A 46 -3.74 -19.64 -14.43
C GLN A 46 -3.45 -18.37 -13.60
N ILE A 47 -3.88 -18.34 -12.34
CA ILE A 47 -3.62 -17.21 -11.44
C ILE A 47 -2.13 -17.05 -11.21
N LYS A 48 -1.42 -18.14 -10.92
CA LYS A 48 0.03 -18.14 -10.69
C LYS A 48 0.80 -17.60 -11.90
N ASP A 49 0.54 -18.13 -13.08
CA ASP A 49 1.24 -17.73 -14.31
C ASP A 49 1.04 -16.23 -14.61
N ARG A 50 -0.19 -15.74 -14.41
CA ARG A 50 -0.49 -14.31 -14.59
C ARG A 50 0.25 -13.44 -13.58
N LEU A 51 0.33 -13.85 -12.31
CA LEU A 51 1.04 -13.12 -11.26
C LEU A 51 2.55 -13.13 -11.46
N ILE A 52 3.13 -14.24 -11.93
CA ILE A 52 4.56 -14.32 -12.30
C ILE A 52 4.85 -13.38 -13.46
N THR A 53 4.01 -13.38 -14.50
CA THR A 53 4.15 -12.46 -15.64
C THR A 53 4.11 -11.00 -15.20
N GLU A 54 3.22 -10.66 -14.28
CA GLU A 54 3.16 -9.30 -13.72
C GLU A 54 4.44 -8.94 -12.98
N ALA A 55 4.93 -9.81 -12.09
CA ALA A 55 6.14 -9.57 -11.33
C ALA A 55 7.40 -9.45 -12.22
N GLN A 56 7.43 -10.12 -13.37
CA GLN A 56 8.52 -9.98 -14.35
C GLN A 56 8.49 -8.65 -15.09
N ASN A 57 7.30 -8.14 -15.38
CA ASN A 57 7.10 -6.91 -16.15
C ASN A 57 7.03 -5.65 -15.29
N ASN A 58 6.74 -5.79 -14.01
CA ASN A 58 6.52 -4.68 -13.07
C ASN A 58 7.48 -4.78 -11.89
N VAL A 59 8.55 -4.00 -11.92
CA VAL A 59 9.59 -3.97 -10.88
C VAL A 59 9.10 -3.50 -9.49
N GLY A 60 7.91 -2.91 -9.42
CA GLY A 60 7.29 -2.47 -8.14
C GLY A 60 6.48 -3.57 -7.47
N ILE A 61 6.33 -4.75 -8.11
CA ILE A 61 5.55 -5.88 -7.62
C ILE A 61 6.49 -7.07 -7.39
N THR A 62 6.36 -7.71 -6.25
CA THR A 62 7.05 -8.97 -5.95
C THR A 62 6.06 -10.08 -5.73
N PHE A 63 6.36 -11.25 -6.29
CA PHE A 63 5.58 -12.48 -6.15
C PHE A 63 6.29 -13.45 -5.20
N SER A 64 5.55 -14.04 -4.28
CA SER A 64 6.00 -15.18 -3.50
C SER A 64 4.88 -16.21 -3.33
N GLN A 65 5.26 -17.49 -3.28
CA GLN A 65 4.30 -18.57 -3.09
C GLN A 65 4.25 -18.93 -1.60
N ASN A 66 3.06 -19.03 -1.04
CA ASN A 66 2.88 -19.53 0.31
C ASN A 66 3.13 -21.03 0.40
N ALA A 67 3.27 -21.56 1.63
CA ALA A 67 3.35 -23.00 1.86
C ALA A 67 2.12 -23.75 1.30
N ASN A 68 0.96 -23.13 1.24
CA ASN A 68 -0.22 -23.63 0.56
C ASN A 68 -0.10 -23.44 -0.94
N VAL A 69 -0.24 -24.51 -1.71
CA VAL A 69 -0.07 -24.55 -3.17
C VAL A 69 -1.03 -23.60 -3.91
N ASP A 70 -2.21 -23.32 -3.33
CA ASP A 70 -3.28 -22.55 -3.96
C ASP A 70 -3.37 -21.09 -3.48
N SER A 71 -2.35 -20.59 -2.79
CA SER A 71 -2.30 -19.21 -2.32
C SER A 71 -0.98 -18.52 -2.63
N PHE A 72 -1.06 -17.32 -3.15
CA PHE A 72 0.07 -16.53 -3.63
C PHE A 72 0.09 -15.19 -2.90
N VAL A 73 1.28 -14.74 -2.51
CA VAL A 73 1.47 -13.42 -1.90
C VAL A 73 2.04 -12.49 -2.95
N ILE A 74 1.36 -11.39 -3.13
CA ILE A 74 1.80 -10.27 -3.96
C ILE A 74 2.09 -9.09 -3.06
N SER A 75 3.29 -8.53 -3.19
CA SER A 75 3.69 -7.34 -2.45
C SER A 75 3.93 -6.18 -3.40
N GLY A 76 3.55 -4.99 -2.97
CA GLY A 76 3.67 -3.75 -3.75
C GLY A 76 3.95 -2.55 -2.86
N ARG A 77 4.25 -1.40 -3.48
CA ARG A 77 4.58 -0.15 -2.78
C ARG A 77 3.38 0.56 -2.18
N GLY A 78 2.16 0.21 -2.59
CA GLY A 78 0.96 0.86 -2.09
C GLY A 78 -0.32 0.17 -2.54
N GLU A 79 -1.42 0.55 -1.89
CA GLU A 79 -2.75 -0.02 -2.14
C GLU A 79 -3.21 0.17 -3.60
N LEU A 80 -2.96 1.34 -4.19
CA LEU A 80 -3.37 1.64 -5.57
C LEU A 80 -2.73 0.70 -6.60
N MET A 81 -1.45 0.36 -6.44
CA MET A 81 -0.76 -0.56 -7.34
C MET A 81 -1.38 -1.95 -7.30
N LEU A 82 -1.69 -2.44 -6.10
CA LEU A 82 -2.33 -3.73 -5.90
C LEU A 82 -3.77 -3.73 -6.44
N GLU A 83 -4.51 -2.64 -6.24
CA GLU A 83 -5.88 -2.47 -6.76
C GLU A 83 -5.91 -2.44 -8.29
N ILE A 84 -4.97 -1.76 -8.93
CA ILE A 84 -4.85 -1.74 -10.40
C ILE A 84 -4.62 -3.16 -10.93
N LEU A 85 -3.70 -3.92 -10.34
CA LEU A 85 -3.45 -5.32 -10.71
C LEU A 85 -4.72 -6.16 -10.59
N LEU A 86 -5.41 -6.09 -9.45
CA LEU A 86 -6.65 -6.84 -9.22
C LEU A 86 -7.75 -6.46 -10.21
N THR A 87 -7.87 -5.18 -10.52
CA THR A 87 -8.84 -4.67 -11.49
C THR A 87 -8.53 -5.17 -12.90
N GLN A 88 -7.26 -5.20 -13.30
CA GLN A 88 -6.84 -5.73 -14.59
C GLN A 88 -7.12 -7.23 -14.68
N MET A 89 -6.74 -8.01 -13.68
CA MET A 89 -7.01 -9.45 -13.63
C MET A 89 -8.52 -9.73 -13.72
N ARG A 90 -9.33 -8.98 -13.00
CA ARG A 90 -10.80 -9.09 -13.08
C ARG A 90 -11.31 -8.83 -14.51
N ARG A 91 -10.81 -7.79 -15.18
CA ARG A 91 -11.15 -7.49 -16.58
C ARG A 91 -10.69 -8.58 -17.56
N GLU A 92 -9.60 -9.26 -17.26
CA GLU A 92 -9.09 -10.41 -18.02
C GLU A 92 -9.90 -11.70 -17.78
N GLY A 93 -10.91 -11.66 -16.90
CA GLY A 93 -11.83 -12.76 -16.60
C GLY A 93 -11.31 -13.72 -15.51
N PHE A 94 -10.35 -13.27 -14.68
CA PHE A 94 -9.96 -14.01 -13.49
C PHE A 94 -10.98 -13.81 -12.37
N GLU A 95 -11.32 -14.90 -11.69
CA GLU A 95 -12.11 -14.89 -10.47
C GLU A 95 -11.23 -15.49 -9.35
N MET A 96 -11.07 -14.74 -8.28
CA MET A 96 -10.12 -15.06 -7.22
C MET A 96 -10.60 -14.51 -5.89
N THR A 97 -10.12 -15.12 -4.80
CA THR A 97 -10.28 -14.59 -3.44
C THR A 97 -9.06 -13.75 -3.09
N VAL A 98 -9.28 -12.56 -2.52
CA VAL A 98 -8.23 -11.63 -2.14
C VAL A 98 -8.35 -11.33 -0.65
N SER A 99 -7.22 -11.44 0.08
CA SER A 99 -7.18 -11.07 1.49
C SER A 99 -7.15 -9.54 1.67
N PRO A 100 -7.54 -9.03 2.83
CA PRO A 100 -7.23 -7.65 3.19
C PRO A 100 -5.72 -7.39 3.08
N PRO A 101 -5.31 -6.17 2.68
CA PRO A 101 -3.91 -5.81 2.59
C PRO A 101 -3.26 -5.82 3.98
N LYS A 102 -2.00 -6.28 4.03
CA LYS A 102 -1.17 -6.31 5.23
C LYS A 102 0.09 -5.50 4.99
N VAL A 103 0.47 -4.71 5.98
CA VAL A 103 1.74 -3.96 5.95
C VAL A 103 2.89 -4.92 6.17
N LEU A 104 3.98 -4.74 5.42
CA LEU A 104 5.20 -5.52 5.55
C LEU A 104 6.08 -4.91 6.63
N TYR A 105 6.47 -5.73 7.59
CA TYR A 105 7.38 -5.36 8.67
C TYR A 105 8.78 -5.87 8.35
N GLN A 106 9.79 -5.15 8.80
CA GLN A 106 11.19 -5.58 8.80
C GLN A 106 11.69 -5.77 10.24
N GLN A 107 12.87 -6.31 10.39
CA GLN A 107 13.58 -6.36 11.66
C GLN A 107 14.92 -5.66 11.50
N ASP A 108 15.33 -4.89 12.50
CA ASP A 108 16.68 -4.33 12.57
C ASP A 108 17.70 -5.40 13.01
N GLU A 109 18.98 -5.02 13.06
CA GLU A 109 20.07 -5.89 13.47
C GLU A 109 19.91 -6.41 14.91
N ASN A 110 19.12 -5.73 15.74
CA ASN A 110 18.82 -6.11 17.13
C ASN A 110 17.54 -6.94 17.27
N GLY A 111 16.87 -7.26 16.15
CA GLY A 111 15.60 -8.00 16.14
C GLY A 111 14.36 -7.15 16.47
N ASN A 112 14.49 -5.83 16.57
CA ASN A 112 13.33 -4.97 16.80
C ASN A 112 12.50 -4.85 15.53
N LYS A 113 11.18 -4.84 15.70
CA LYS A 113 10.22 -4.70 14.63
C LYS A 113 10.22 -3.28 14.06
N LEU A 114 10.42 -3.17 12.74
CA LEU A 114 10.31 -1.94 11.98
C LEU A 114 9.07 -1.95 11.10
N GLU A 115 8.46 -0.77 10.93
CA GLU A 115 7.30 -0.57 10.06
C GLU A 115 7.59 0.51 9.01
N PRO A 116 7.00 0.42 7.80
CA PRO A 116 7.18 1.43 6.77
C PRO A 116 6.51 2.74 7.20
N ILE A 117 7.27 3.82 7.08
CA ILE A 117 6.85 5.19 7.37
C ILE A 117 6.73 5.96 6.06
N GLU A 118 5.68 6.72 5.93
CA GLU A 118 5.46 7.62 4.81
C GLU A 118 5.56 9.08 5.28
N GLU A 119 6.15 9.91 4.44
CA GLU A 119 6.03 11.36 4.52
C GLU A 119 4.76 11.79 3.82
N ILE A 120 3.95 12.57 4.52
CA ILE A 120 2.64 13.00 4.05
C ILE A 120 2.65 14.51 4.00
N THR A 121 2.46 15.06 2.80
CA THR A 121 2.24 16.48 2.59
C THR A 121 0.76 16.73 2.35
N VAL A 122 0.18 17.60 3.17
CA VAL A 122 -1.23 17.94 3.13
C VAL A 122 -1.38 19.44 2.89
N ASP A 123 -2.08 19.82 1.82
CA ASP A 123 -2.51 21.20 1.55
C ASP A 123 -4.00 21.32 1.81
N LEU A 124 -4.40 22.26 2.66
CA LEU A 124 -5.80 22.41 3.10
C LEU A 124 -6.10 23.84 3.56
N ASP A 125 -7.39 24.16 3.68
CA ASP A 125 -7.84 25.41 4.25
C ASP A 125 -7.64 25.40 5.78
N GLU A 126 -7.24 26.53 6.36
CA GLU A 126 -6.85 26.65 7.77
C GLU A 126 -7.90 26.10 8.74
N GLU A 127 -9.19 26.27 8.44
CA GLU A 127 -10.30 25.79 9.27
C GLU A 127 -10.28 24.28 9.54
N PHE A 128 -9.63 23.47 8.66
CA PHE A 128 -9.54 22.02 8.79
C PHE A 128 -8.27 21.54 9.50
N SER A 129 -7.28 22.43 9.72
CA SER A 129 -5.94 22.05 10.20
C SER A 129 -6.00 21.27 11.51
N SER A 130 -6.72 21.77 12.52
CA SER A 130 -6.82 21.11 13.83
C SER A 130 -7.44 19.71 13.73
N LYS A 131 -8.49 19.54 12.90
CA LYS A 131 -9.17 18.27 12.72
C LYS A 131 -8.26 17.22 12.04
N ILE A 132 -7.44 17.67 11.08
CA ILE A 132 -6.49 16.80 10.39
C ILE A 132 -5.34 16.42 11.31
N ILE A 133 -4.79 17.36 12.09
CA ILE A 133 -3.74 17.07 13.09
C ILE A 133 -4.25 16.04 14.11
N ASP A 134 -5.43 16.21 14.67
CA ASP A 134 -6.02 15.26 15.61
C ASP A 134 -6.24 13.88 14.98
N SER A 135 -6.74 13.86 13.74
CA SER A 135 -6.97 12.63 13.00
C SER A 135 -5.68 11.88 12.72
N MET A 136 -4.60 12.59 12.39
CA MET A 136 -3.28 12.00 12.13
C MET A 136 -2.62 11.50 13.41
N ASN A 137 -2.71 12.25 14.51
CA ASN A 137 -2.18 11.87 15.81
C ASN A 137 -2.76 10.53 16.31
N ARG A 138 -4.09 10.32 16.15
CA ARG A 138 -4.73 9.04 16.47
C ARG A 138 -4.22 7.88 15.63
N ARG A 139 -3.63 8.16 14.47
CA ARG A 139 -3.04 7.19 13.53
C ARG A 139 -1.51 7.08 13.66
N LYS A 140 -0.96 7.57 14.78
CA LYS A 140 0.48 7.61 15.05
C LYS A 140 1.26 8.50 14.06
N GLY A 141 0.57 9.44 13.40
CA GLY A 141 1.21 10.47 12.58
C GLY A 141 1.86 11.54 13.46
N LYS A 142 3.08 11.89 13.15
CA LYS A 142 3.85 12.95 13.83
C LYS A 142 3.91 14.16 12.91
N LEU A 143 3.41 15.31 13.38
CA LEU A 143 3.54 16.57 12.67
C LEU A 143 5.01 17.00 12.71
N LEU A 144 5.59 17.23 11.55
CA LEU A 144 6.97 17.70 11.40
C LEU A 144 7.02 19.19 11.15
N ASP A 145 6.13 19.70 10.31
CA ASP A 145 6.15 21.09 9.88
C ASP A 145 4.73 21.59 9.57
N LEU A 146 4.53 22.89 9.78
CA LEU A 146 3.30 23.62 9.46
C LEU A 146 3.69 24.95 8.82
N LYS A 147 3.30 25.14 7.55
CA LYS A 147 3.61 26.34 6.79
C LYS A 147 2.34 27.02 6.31
N ASP A 148 2.32 28.35 6.45
CA ASP A 148 1.31 29.16 5.82
C ASP A 148 1.65 29.31 4.33
N THR A 149 0.71 28.93 3.47
CA THR A 149 0.85 29.05 2.00
C THR A 149 0.09 30.23 1.43
N GLY A 150 -0.45 31.11 2.29
CA GLY A 150 -1.18 32.31 1.95
C GLY A 150 -2.66 32.07 1.67
N LYS A 151 -3.50 33.14 1.79
CA LYS A 151 -4.95 33.12 1.57
C LYS A 151 -5.68 32.00 2.35
N ASP A 152 -5.49 31.96 3.65
CA ASP A 152 -6.14 31.01 4.56
C ASP A 152 -5.85 29.51 4.25
N LYS A 153 -4.71 29.22 3.60
CA LYS A 153 -4.25 27.86 3.30
C LYS A 153 -3.00 27.50 4.07
N LYS A 154 -2.98 26.26 4.54
CA LYS A 154 -1.85 25.67 5.28
C LYS A 154 -1.35 24.41 4.62
N ARG A 155 -0.02 24.24 4.69
CA ARG A 155 0.66 22.99 4.37
C ARG A 155 1.13 22.35 5.64
N LEU A 156 0.73 21.10 5.84
CA LEU A 156 1.13 20.25 6.94
C LEU A 156 2.02 19.13 6.41
N ILE A 157 3.11 18.85 7.09
CA ILE A 157 3.99 17.71 6.76
C ILE A 157 4.01 16.78 7.96
N PHE A 158 3.73 15.49 7.71
CA PHE A 158 3.73 14.45 8.73
C PHE A 158 4.63 13.30 8.34
N HIS A 159 5.16 12.60 9.34
CA HIS A 159 5.57 11.21 9.21
C HIS A 159 4.51 10.32 9.86
N ALA A 160 4.02 9.33 9.14
CA ALA A 160 3.06 8.38 9.70
C ALA A 160 3.29 6.95 9.18
N PRO A 161 3.01 5.93 10.00
CA PRO A 161 3.12 4.54 9.55
C PRO A 161 2.07 4.22 8.48
N THR A 162 2.49 3.52 7.43
CA THR A 162 1.63 3.12 6.30
C THR A 162 0.34 2.46 6.76
N ARG A 163 0.37 1.63 7.82
CA ARG A 163 -0.84 0.99 8.39
C ARG A 163 -1.88 2.00 8.90
N GLY A 164 -1.46 3.18 9.36
CA GLY A 164 -2.34 4.26 9.79
C GLY A 164 -3.03 4.98 8.65
N LEU A 165 -2.46 4.90 7.45
CA LEU A 165 -2.91 5.61 6.27
C LEU A 165 -3.83 4.77 5.38
N MET A 166 -3.95 3.47 5.65
CA MET A 166 -4.86 2.59 4.91
C MET A 166 -6.29 3.10 5.06
N GLY A 167 -6.95 3.36 3.91
CA GLY A 167 -8.30 3.93 3.84
C GLY A 167 -8.44 5.36 4.35
N TYR A 168 -7.33 6.06 4.67
CA TYR A 168 -7.39 7.42 5.21
C TYR A 168 -7.83 8.46 4.19
N THR A 169 -7.51 8.27 2.92
CA THR A 169 -7.80 9.24 1.85
C THR A 169 -9.29 9.62 1.78
N SER A 170 -10.19 8.65 1.88
CA SER A 170 -11.64 8.92 1.87
C SER A 170 -12.07 9.73 3.09
N ARG A 171 -11.53 9.40 4.28
CA ARG A 171 -11.80 10.16 5.50
C ARG A 171 -11.25 11.57 5.43
N PHE A 172 -10.04 11.74 4.89
CA PHE A 172 -9.41 13.03 4.67
C PHE A 172 -10.28 13.93 3.78
N LEU A 173 -10.73 13.42 2.63
CA LEU A 173 -11.62 14.16 1.73
C LEU A 173 -12.93 14.57 2.42
N THR A 174 -13.49 13.69 3.24
CA THR A 174 -14.70 14.03 4.03
C THR A 174 -14.42 15.14 5.04
N LEU A 175 -13.29 15.07 5.76
CA LEU A 175 -12.93 16.08 6.77
C LEU A 175 -12.63 17.45 6.18
N THR A 176 -12.08 17.48 4.96
CA THR A 176 -11.73 18.71 4.22
C THR A 176 -12.82 19.13 3.24
N LYS A 177 -14.00 18.51 3.26
CA LYS A 177 -15.11 18.76 2.31
C LYS A 177 -14.67 18.68 0.84
N GLY A 178 -13.64 17.87 0.55
CA GLY A 178 -13.10 17.67 -0.79
C GLY A 178 -12.11 18.74 -1.27
N THR A 179 -11.81 19.77 -0.47
CA THR A 179 -10.90 20.87 -0.88
C THR A 179 -9.43 20.58 -0.59
N GLY A 180 -9.15 19.63 0.30
CA GLY A 180 -7.78 19.28 0.68
C GLY A 180 -7.07 18.39 -0.34
N VAL A 181 -5.76 18.56 -0.45
CA VAL A 181 -4.87 17.70 -1.25
C VAL A 181 -3.95 16.94 -0.30
N ILE A 182 -3.79 15.65 -0.54
CA ILE A 182 -2.89 14.79 0.23
C ILE A 182 -1.94 14.06 -0.72
N ASN A 183 -0.64 14.20 -0.47
CA ASN A 183 0.42 13.46 -1.15
C ASN A 183 1.14 12.56 -0.14
N ARG A 184 1.50 11.36 -0.56
CA ARG A 184 2.16 10.34 0.27
C ARG A 184 3.37 9.82 -0.46
N ILE A 185 4.52 9.82 0.21
CA ILE A 185 5.78 9.33 -0.33
C ILE A 185 6.41 8.40 0.71
N PHE A 186 6.95 7.27 0.26
CA PHE A 186 7.69 6.38 1.15
C PHE A 186 8.94 7.11 1.69
N HIS A 187 9.10 7.13 3.01
CA HIS A 187 10.22 7.78 3.67
C HIS A 187 11.30 6.77 4.11
N GLY A 188 10.88 5.60 4.58
CA GLY A 188 11.78 4.57 5.09
C GLY A 188 11.11 3.65 6.09
N PHE A 189 11.90 2.82 6.78
CA PHE A 189 11.42 1.98 7.87
C PHE A 189 11.75 2.64 9.21
N GLY A 190 10.75 2.76 10.07
CA GLY A 190 10.88 3.30 11.42
C GLY A 190 10.48 2.28 12.48
N LYS A 191 10.82 2.56 13.73
CA LYS A 191 10.47 1.71 14.88
C LYS A 191 8.96 1.55 14.99
N PHE A 192 8.50 0.31 15.21
CA PHE A 192 7.10 0.02 15.46
C PHE A 192 6.61 0.71 16.75
N GLU A 193 5.59 1.57 16.65
CA GLU A 193 5.05 2.37 17.76
C GLU A 193 3.84 1.74 18.45
N GLY A 194 3.79 0.41 18.52
CA GLY A 194 2.69 -0.29 19.16
C GLY A 194 1.42 -0.33 18.31
N GLU A 195 0.36 -0.90 18.87
CA GLU A 195 -0.94 -1.00 18.18
C GLU A 195 -1.65 0.37 18.12
N MET A 196 -2.49 0.53 17.13
CA MET A 196 -3.37 1.70 17.00
C MET A 196 -4.70 1.42 17.71
N ASP A 197 -5.26 2.47 18.29
CA ASP A 197 -6.61 2.42 18.83
C ASP A 197 -7.61 2.20 17.70
N GLY A 198 -8.34 1.11 17.77
CA GLY A 198 -9.33 0.74 16.75
C GLY A 198 -10.22 -0.41 17.22
N ARG A 199 -11.36 -0.56 16.59
CA ARG A 199 -12.21 -1.72 16.83
C ARG A 199 -11.55 -2.96 16.27
N LYS A 200 -11.23 -3.94 17.12
CA LYS A 200 -10.69 -5.24 16.70
C LYS A 200 -11.76 -6.14 16.06
N ASN A 201 -13.03 -5.93 16.40
CA ASN A 201 -14.17 -6.74 15.96
C ASN A 201 -15.27 -5.84 15.38
N GLY A 202 -16.09 -6.42 14.50
CA GLY A 202 -17.27 -5.77 13.97
C GLY A 202 -18.31 -5.50 15.06
N ALA A 203 -19.28 -4.60 14.79
CA ALA A 203 -20.44 -4.38 15.64
C ALA A 203 -21.65 -5.14 15.06
N LEU A 204 -22.33 -5.92 15.90
CA LEU A 204 -23.68 -6.40 15.61
C LEU A 204 -24.64 -5.27 15.96
N ILE A 205 -25.44 -4.83 14.98
CA ILE A 205 -26.52 -3.88 15.20
C ILE A 205 -27.82 -4.69 15.19
N SER A 206 -28.49 -4.73 16.32
CA SER A 206 -29.82 -5.34 16.45
C SER A 206 -30.90 -4.32 16.10
#